data_2ac83bf20b4cde271048fe3344a3cf6a
#
_entry.id   2ac83bf20b4cde271048fe3344a3cf6a
#
_cell.length_a   1.000
_cell.length_b   1.000
_cell.length_c   1.000
_cell.angle_alpha   90.00
_cell.angle_beta   90.00
_cell.angle_gamma   90.00
#
_symmetry.space_group_name_H-M   'P 1'
#
loop_
_entity.id
_entity.type
_entity.pdbx_description
1 polymer ?
#
loop_
_entity_poly.entity_id
_entity_poly.type
_entity_poly.pdbx_seq_one_letter_code
_entity_poly.pdbx_strand_id
1 'polypeptide(L)'
;MRAFFLAHSPIKSFYNRAEALRSKPNARSCMITVCVDAMGGDSGPEQVLQGIRLALQKDPELQVLVVGAQAIVEPFCQETPRAEALISTQTISMSEHPATAVRTKRDSSIVRGCKAVKEGRAQGFFSAGSTGAIFASATLDIGRLKGVRRPALAYAVPGLSQHSCVFLDLGANADARPQTLLQFAHMGRAYAQAILHVSNPSVGLLSNGKESTKGSEAILAAHELLSHEGSWFVGNCEPMELFMGSVDVVVSDGFTGNVALKTIEATVKYLIKSLKNKAQQSFSTKLGLLLIRPGLKEIIHTLSGDEQGGAVLLGLKAPVFVGHGSSSAKAVMNGTLACASAIRRSLVQKINEDLEQLL
;
A
#
# COMPACT_ATOMS: atom_id res chain seq x y z
N MET A 1 33.63 -10.71 -22.61
CA MET A 1 32.35 -9.98 -22.57
C MET A 1 31.19 -10.83 -21.96
N ARG A 2 31.43 -11.61 -20.92
CA ARG A 2 30.43 -12.53 -20.32
C ARG A 2 30.29 -12.43 -18.78
N ALA A 3 30.81 -11.38 -18.13
CA ALA A 3 30.90 -11.27 -16.69
C ALA A 3 30.16 -10.07 -16.06
N PHE A 4 29.25 -9.37 -16.76
CA PHE A 4 28.67 -8.12 -16.26
C PHE A 4 27.13 -8.15 -16.09
N PHE A 5 26.47 -9.30 -16.26
CA PHE A 5 24.99 -9.38 -16.24
C PHE A 5 24.38 -10.24 -15.12
N LEU A 6 25.13 -10.58 -14.09
CA LEU A 6 24.61 -11.33 -12.93
C LEU A 6 24.80 -10.55 -11.61
N ALA A 7 24.31 -9.34 -11.54
CA ALA A 7 24.31 -8.57 -10.29
C ALA A 7 22.95 -7.94 -10.02
N HIS A 8 22.28 -8.52 -9.03
CA HIS A 8 21.31 -7.89 -8.12
C HIS A 8 19.96 -7.44 -8.69
N SER A 9 18.95 -8.30 -8.54
CA SER A 9 17.56 -7.86 -8.46
C SER A 9 17.38 -6.92 -7.25
N PRO A 10 16.81 -5.71 -7.42
CA PRO A 10 16.60 -4.74 -6.35
C PRO A 10 15.74 -5.28 -5.19
N ILE A 11 14.92 -6.29 -5.47
CA ILE A 11 14.02 -6.95 -4.52
C ILE A 11 14.78 -7.84 -3.53
N LYS A 12 15.87 -8.50 -3.94
CA LYS A 12 16.74 -9.23 -3.02
C LYS A 12 17.41 -8.30 -2.00
N SER A 13 17.69 -7.06 -2.37
CA SER A 13 18.25 -6.06 -1.46
C SER A 13 17.27 -5.61 -0.39
N PHE A 14 15.97 -5.50 -0.69
CA PHE A 14 14.95 -5.11 0.29
C PHE A 14 14.79 -6.18 1.38
N TYR A 15 14.78 -7.46 1.01
CA TYR A 15 14.67 -8.57 1.97
C TYR A 15 16.01 -8.91 2.65
N ASN A 16 17.14 -8.82 1.96
CA ASN A 16 18.45 -9.07 2.55
C ASN A 16 18.88 -7.97 3.53
N ARG A 17 18.45 -6.71 3.33
CA ARG A 17 18.62 -5.65 4.36
C ARG A 17 17.73 -5.87 5.57
N ALA A 18 16.51 -6.40 5.40
CA ALA A 18 15.65 -6.80 6.51
C ALA A 18 16.25 -7.98 7.32
N GLU A 19 16.97 -8.89 6.65
CA GLU A 19 17.70 -9.98 7.33
C GLU A 19 18.98 -9.50 8.03
N ALA A 20 19.71 -8.56 7.45
CA ALA A 20 20.94 -8.01 8.07
C ALA A 20 20.67 -7.20 9.35
N LEU A 21 19.43 -6.71 9.56
CA LEU A 21 19.01 -6.00 10.76
C LEU A 21 18.50 -6.93 11.90
N ARG A 22 18.45 -8.25 11.67
CA ARG A 22 18.14 -9.26 12.71
C ARG A 22 19.21 -9.44 13.77
N SER A 23 20.35 -8.76 13.69
CA SER A 23 21.48 -8.94 14.60
C SER A 23 21.51 -7.96 15.80
N LYS A 24 20.34 -7.67 16.43
CA LYS A 24 20.32 -7.15 17.80
C LYS A 24 19.34 -7.96 18.64
N PRO A 25 19.82 -8.84 19.53
CA PRO A 25 18.95 -9.59 20.44
C PRO A 25 18.59 -8.70 21.63
N ASN A 26 17.46 -7.99 21.58
CA ASN A 26 16.74 -7.54 22.78
C ASN A 26 15.37 -6.91 22.43
N ALA A 27 14.51 -7.66 21.74
CA ALA A 27 13.07 -7.45 21.82
C ALA A 27 12.46 -8.83 22.10
N ARG A 28 11.70 -8.96 23.17
CA ARG A 28 10.88 -10.15 23.43
C ARG A 28 10.14 -10.45 22.13
N SER A 29 10.33 -11.63 21.56
CA SER A 29 9.58 -12.14 20.41
C SER A 29 8.09 -12.02 20.72
N CYS A 30 7.44 -11.00 20.20
CA CYS A 30 6.01 -10.78 20.39
C CYS A 30 5.32 -11.23 19.10
N MET A 31 4.56 -12.33 19.19
CA MET A 31 3.72 -12.80 18.10
C MET A 31 2.79 -11.66 17.65
N ILE A 32 2.75 -11.41 16.36
CA ILE A 32 1.91 -10.39 15.75
C ILE A 32 0.75 -11.06 15.04
N THR A 33 -0.47 -10.63 15.31
CA THR A 33 -1.68 -11.10 14.63
C THR A 33 -2.16 -10.07 13.63
N VAL A 34 -2.22 -10.46 12.35
CA VAL A 34 -2.85 -9.68 11.27
C VAL A 34 -4.19 -10.32 10.91
N CYS A 35 -5.26 -9.52 10.89
CA CYS A 35 -6.54 -10.00 10.37
C CYS A 35 -6.54 -9.89 8.84
N VAL A 36 -6.87 -11.00 8.16
CA VAL A 36 -6.89 -11.09 6.68
C VAL A 36 -8.27 -11.49 6.21
N ASP A 37 -8.83 -10.67 5.32
CA ASP A 37 -10.13 -10.90 4.69
C ASP A 37 -10.02 -11.95 3.58
N ALA A 38 -10.51 -13.16 3.84
CA ALA A 38 -10.48 -14.26 2.88
C ALA A 38 -11.50 -14.10 1.72
N MET A 39 -12.48 -13.22 1.89
CA MET A 39 -13.57 -13.03 0.91
C MET A 39 -13.30 -11.84 -0.03
N GLY A 40 -12.22 -11.09 0.19
CA GLY A 40 -11.85 -9.94 -0.62
C GLY A 40 -11.16 -10.35 -1.92
N GLY A 41 -11.49 -9.61 -3.00
CA GLY A 41 -10.85 -9.77 -4.30
C GLY A 41 -11.64 -10.59 -5.32
N ASP A 42 -11.30 -10.38 -6.60
CA ASP A 42 -11.97 -11.00 -7.76
C ASP A 42 -11.46 -12.42 -8.03
N SER A 43 -10.28 -12.75 -7.49
CA SER A 43 -9.59 -14.03 -7.72
C SER A 43 -10.07 -15.17 -6.81
N GLY A 44 -11.03 -14.88 -5.93
CA GLY A 44 -11.63 -15.84 -5.01
C GLY A 44 -10.76 -16.14 -3.77
N PRO A 45 -11.36 -16.83 -2.77
CA PRO A 45 -10.72 -17.05 -1.47
C PRO A 45 -9.49 -17.97 -1.55
N GLU A 46 -9.38 -18.85 -2.53
CA GLU A 46 -8.24 -19.76 -2.67
C GLU A 46 -6.91 -19.02 -2.80
N GLN A 47 -6.87 -17.93 -3.59
CA GLN A 47 -5.67 -17.11 -3.74
C GLN A 47 -5.28 -16.44 -2.42
N VAL A 48 -6.28 -15.99 -1.65
CA VAL A 48 -6.04 -15.37 -0.34
C VAL A 48 -5.49 -16.40 0.65
N LEU A 49 -6.11 -17.55 0.74
CA LEU A 49 -5.68 -18.62 1.64
C LEU A 49 -4.27 -19.13 1.31
N GLN A 50 -3.95 -19.28 0.01
CA GLN A 50 -2.61 -19.62 -0.42
C GLN A 50 -1.60 -18.53 -0.04
N GLY A 51 -1.96 -17.24 -0.20
CA GLY A 51 -1.13 -16.11 0.22
C GLY A 51 -0.86 -16.10 1.72
N ILE A 52 -1.86 -16.42 2.54
CA ILE A 52 -1.71 -16.56 4.00
C ILE A 52 -0.72 -17.68 4.34
N ARG A 53 -0.83 -18.87 3.72
CA ARG A 53 0.13 -19.97 3.94
C ARG A 53 1.56 -19.52 3.63
N LEU A 54 1.77 -18.82 2.50
CA LEU A 54 3.07 -18.30 2.12
C LEU A 54 3.61 -17.26 3.13
N ALA A 55 2.74 -16.37 3.64
CA ALA A 55 3.12 -15.39 4.65
C ALA A 55 3.55 -16.06 5.96
N LEU A 56 2.77 -17.04 6.44
CA LEU A 56 3.08 -17.80 7.65
C LEU A 56 4.37 -18.64 7.53
N GLN A 57 4.67 -19.16 6.34
CA GLN A 57 5.94 -19.86 6.07
C GLN A 57 7.13 -18.92 6.13
N LYS A 58 6.95 -17.68 5.62
CA LYS A 58 8.03 -16.70 5.54
C LYS A 58 8.31 -15.98 6.85
N ASP A 59 7.31 -15.86 7.71
CA ASP A 59 7.40 -15.15 8.99
C ASP A 59 6.95 -16.07 10.15
N PRO A 60 7.92 -16.62 10.92
CA PRO A 60 7.62 -17.51 12.04
C PRO A 60 6.90 -16.83 13.22
N GLU A 61 6.99 -15.51 13.34
CA GLU A 61 6.40 -14.72 14.43
C GLU A 61 5.02 -14.15 14.05
N LEU A 62 4.53 -14.45 12.84
CA LEU A 62 3.22 -14.04 12.37
C LEU A 62 2.14 -15.04 12.78
N GLN A 63 1.02 -14.51 13.26
CA GLN A 63 -0.28 -15.18 13.38
C GLN A 63 -1.29 -14.50 12.45
N VAL A 64 -2.26 -15.24 11.95
CA VAL A 64 -3.28 -14.68 11.06
C VAL A 64 -4.67 -15.01 11.57
N LEU A 65 -5.48 -13.99 11.80
CA LEU A 65 -6.92 -14.12 12.03
C LEU A 65 -7.61 -14.05 10.66
N VAL A 66 -8.11 -15.19 10.18
CA VAL A 66 -8.71 -15.32 8.84
C VAL A 66 -10.20 -15.08 8.93
N VAL A 67 -10.69 -13.97 8.35
CA VAL A 67 -12.12 -13.66 8.38
C VAL A 67 -12.81 -14.06 7.06
N GLY A 68 -13.93 -14.79 7.17
CA GLY A 68 -14.68 -15.23 5.99
C GLY A 68 -15.79 -16.23 6.28
N ALA A 69 -16.36 -16.81 5.22
CA ALA A 69 -17.42 -17.79 5.31
C ALA A 69 -16.93 -19.07 6.03
N GLN A 70 -17.74 -19.60 6.93
CA GLN A 70 -17.40 -20.77 7.79
C GLN A 70 -16.84 -21.92 6.98
N ALA A 71 -17.54 -22.32 5.91
CA ALA A 71 -17.15 -23.45 5.07
C ALA A 71 -15.78 -23.29 4.37
N ILE A 72 -15.23 -22.06 4.36
CA ILE A 72 -13.95 -21.74 3.73
C ILE A 72 -12.84 -21.62 4.78
N VAL A 73 -13.09 -20.86 5.85
CA VAL A 73 -12.02 -20.49 6.79
C VAL A 73 -11.78 -21.54 7.87
N GLU A 74 -12.80 -22.28 8.33
CA GLU A 74 -12.62 -23.32 9.35
C GLU A 74 -11.74 -24.48 8.89
N PRO A 75 -11.97 -25.13 7.73
CA PRO A 75 -11.10 -26.21 7.28
C PRO A 75 -9.65 -25.72 7.07
N PHE A 76 -9.48 -24.51 6.52
CA PHE A 76 -8.16 -23.93 6.33
C PHE A 76 -7.41 -23.75 7.66
N CYS A 77 -8.07 -23.20 8.68
CA CYS A 77 -7.43 -22.94 9.98
C CYS A 77 -7.15 -24.22 10.76
N GLN A 78 -7.96 -25.29 10.59
CA GLN A 78 -7.67 -26.60 11.17
C GLN A 78 -6.38 -27.22 10.64
N GLU A 79 -6.08 -26.99 9.35
CA GLU A 79 -4.89 -27.52 8.69
C GLU A 79 -3.67 -26.59 8.75
N THR A 80 -3.87 -25.32 9.14
CA THR A 80 -2.83 -24.28 9.05
C THR A 80 -2.45 -23.78 10.45
N PRO A 81 -1.30 -24.19 10.99
CA PRO A 81 -0.82 -23.67 12.29
C PRO A 81 -0.69 -22.14 12.28
N ARG A 82 -1.00 -21.50 13.41
CA ARG A 82 -0.98 -20.05 13.59
C ARG A 82 -2.04 -19.28 12.77
N ALA A 83 -3.03 -19.97 12.20
CA ALA A 83 -4.22 -19.37 11.63
C ALA A 83 -5.42 -19.63 12.54
N GLU A 84 -6.22 -18.59 12.82
CA GLU A 84 -7.47 -18.65 13.60
C GLU A 84 -8.64 -18.18 12.75
N ALA A 85 -9.79 -18.85 12.82
CA ALA A 85 -10.96 -18.50 12.04
C ALA A 85 -11.82 -17.44 12.73
N LEU A 86 -12.26 -16.44 11.96
CA LEU A 86 -13.28 -15.47 12.32
C LEU A 86 -14.42 -15.55 11.30
N ILE A 87 -15.56 -16.10 11.75
CA ILE A 87 -16.68 -16.35 10.84
C ILE A 87 -17.40 -15.06 10.46
N SER A 88 -17.72 -14.90 9.18
CA SER A 88 -18.61 -13.89 8.63
C SER A 88 -19.63 -14.53 7.70
N THR A 89 -20.87 -13.99 7.67
CA THR A 89 -21.97 -14.53 6.86
C THR A 89 -22.29 -13.71 5.64
N GLN A 90 -21.66 -12.53 5.52
CA GLN A 90 -21.92 -11.57 4.45
C GLN A 90 -20.63 -11.14 3.76
N THR A 91 -20.73 -10.74 2.50
CA THR A 91 -19.65 -10.11 1.72
C THR A 91 -20.11 -8.80 1.13
N ILE A 92 -19.19 -7.84 0.97
CA ILE A 92 -19.43 -6.59 0.24
C ILE A 92 -18.76 -6.72 -1.11
N SER A 93 -19.58 -6.59 -2.19
CA SER A 93 -19.05 -6.67 -3.55
C SER A 93 -18.37 -5.36 -3.97
N MET A 94 -17.53 -5.42 -5.03
CA MET A 94 -16.84 -4.25 -5.59
C MET A 94 -17.81 -3.19 -6.16
N SER A 95 -19.00 -3.58 -6.57
CA SER A 95 -20.02 -2.72 -7.19
C SER A 95 -20.96 -2.04 -6.20
N GLU A 96 -20.94 -2.44 -4.92
CA GLU A 96 -21.82 -1.86 -3.91
C GLU A 96 -21.36 -0.48 -3.46
N HIS A 97 -22.34 0.39 -3.13
CA HIS A 97 -22.03 1.70 -2.57
C HIS A 97 -21.39 1.54 -1.17
N PRO A 98 -20.13 1.95 -1.00
CA PRO A 98 -19.32 1.58 0.19
C PRO A 98 -19.97 1.93 1.53
N ALA A 99 -20.41 3.20 1.70
CA ALA A 99 -20.96 3.67 2.97
C ALA A 99 -22.27 2.97 3.33
N THR A 100 -23.11 2.65 2.36
CA THR A 100 -24.36 1.92 2.57
C THR A 100 -24.06 0.47 2.91
N ALA A 101 -23.19 -0.19 2.14
CA ALA A 101 -22.84 -1.59 2.35
C ALA A 101 -22.25 -1.85 3.75
N VAL A 102 -21.34 -1.00 4.22
CA VAL A 102 -20.76 -1.10 5.57
C VAL A 102 -21.79 -0.94 6.67
N ARG A 103 -22.83 -0.12 6.48
CA ARG A 103 -23.90 0.07 7.47
C ARG A 103 -24.90 -1.08 7.50
N THR A 104 -25.25 -1.63 6.35
CA THR A 104 -26.29 -2.67 6.21
C THR A 104 -25.73 -4.08 6.38
N LYS A 105 -24.49 -4.33 5.96
CA LYS A 105 -23.81 -5.64 6.04
C LYS A 105 -22.82 -5.70 7.21
N ARG A 106 -23.34 -5.58 8.43
CA ARG A 106 -22.51 -5.52 9.65
C ARG A 106 -21.78 -6.82 9.99
N ASP A 107 -22.17 -7.93 9.37
CA ASP A 107 -21.51 -9.24 9.47
C ASP A 107 -20.68 -9.59 8.24
N SER A 108 -20.32 -8.60 7.43
CA SER A 108 -19.40 -8.79 6.31
C SER A 108 -17.96 -8.98 6.79
N SER A 109 -17.15 -9.70 6.00
CA SER A 109 -15.76 -9.99 6.31
C SER A 109 -14.94 -8.71 6.56
N ILE A 110 -15.13 -7.64 5.76
CA ILE A 110 -14.47 -6.34 5.95
C ILE A 110 -14.85 -5.73 7.32
N VAL A 111 -16.15 -5.67 7.64
CA VAL A 111 -16.62 -5.06 8.90
C VAL A 111 -16.19 -5.88 10.10
N ARG A 112 -16.33 -7.21 10.04
CA ARG A 112 -15.86 -8.13 11.09
C ARG A 112 -14.37 -8.03 11.33
N GLY A 113 -13.57 -7.96 10.25
CA GLY A 113 -12.13 -7.79 10.34
C GLY A 113 -11.72 -6.47 11.01
N CYS A 114 -12.31 -5.35 10.59
CA CYS A 114 -12.05 -4.05 11.22
C CYS A 114 -12.47 -4.03 12.72
N LYS A 115 -13.59 -4.67 13.09
CA LYS A 115 -14.01 -4.82 14.48
C LYS A 115 -13.04 -5.66 15.30
N ALA A 116 -12.54 -6.78 14.75
CA ALA A 116 -11.57 -7.63 15.43
C ALA A 116 -10.27 -6.86 15.74
N VAL A 117 -9.84 -5.96 14.84
CA VAL A 117 -8.72 -5.05 15.11
C VAL A 117 -9.05 -4.06 16.23
N LYS A 118 -10.23 -3.44 16.21
CA LYS A 118 -10.69 -2.54 17.29
C LYS A 118 -10.72 -3.22 18.65
N GLU A 119 -11.14 -4.48 18.68
CA GLU A 119 -11.27 -5.31 19.89
C GLU A 119 -9.91 -5.87 20.37
N GLY A 120 -8.81 -5.60 19.64
CA GLY A 120 -7.47 -6.05 19.99
C GLY A 120 -7.18 -7.53 19.67
N ARG A 121 -8.07 -8.23 18.94
CA ARG A 121 -7.85 -9.60 18.49
C ARG A 121 -6.79 -9.68 17.38
N ALA A 122 -6.59 -8.60 16.65
CA ALA A 122 -5.50 -8.41 15.69
C ALA A 122 -4.95 -6.98 15.79
N GLN A 123 -3.69 -6.80 15.43
CA GLN A 123 -3.04 -5.48 15.47
C GLN A 123 -3.10 -4.72 14.13
N GLY A 124 -3.52 -5.38 13.04
CA GLY A 124 -3.69 -4.77 11.72
C GLY A 124 -4.64 -5.57 10.85
N PHE A 125 -5.02 -4.99 9.70
CA PHE A 125 -5.99 -5.57 8.77
C PHE A 125 -5.46 -5.53 7.34
N PHE A 126 -5.67 -6.63 6.59
CA PHE A 126 -5.44 -6.71 5.15
C PHE A 126 -6.68 -7.22 4.43
N SER A 127 -7.07 -6.56 3.35
CA SER A 127 -8.14 -7.02 2.45
C SER A 127 -7.87 -6.61 1.01
N ALA A 128 -8.16 -7.49 0.06
CA ALA A 128 -8.18 -7.19 -1.38
C ALA A 128 -9.61 -6.84 -1.88
N GLY A 129 -10.54 -6.57 -0.97
CA GLY A 129 -11.92 -6.20 -1.28
C GLY A 129 -12.08 -4.75 -1.73
N SER A 130 -13.33 -4.27 -1.72
CA SER A 130 -13.67 -2.89 -2.11
C SER A 130 -12.92 -1.85 -1.27
N THR A 131 -12.02 -1.09 -1.91
CA THR A 131 -11.23 -0.01 -1.26
C THR A 131 -12.13 0.96 -0.49
N GLY A 132 -13.25 1.36 -1.08
CA GLY A 132 -14.20 2.26 -0.43
C GLY A 132 -14.85 1.65 0.82
N ALA A 133 -15.19 0.36 0.78
CA ALA A 133 -15.76 -0.34 1.93
C ALA A 133 -14.72 -0.54 3.05
N ILE A 134 -13.48 -0.87 2.69
CA ILE A 134 -12.36 -0.95 3.65
C ILE A 134 -12.11 0.41 4.29
N PHE A 135 -12.02 1.48 3.50
CA PHE A 135 -11.86 2.84 3.99
C PHE A 135 -12.99 3.25 4.94
N ALA A 136 -14.25 3.01 4.56
CA ALA A 136 -15.41 3.36 5.37
C ALA A 136 -15.43 2.57 6.69
N SER A 137 -15.25 1.25 6.63
CA SER A 137 -15.25 0.38 7.82
C SER A 137 -14.07 0.69 8.75
N ALA A 138 -12.86 0.81 8.20
CA ALA A 138 -11.68 1.14 9.00
C ALA A 138 -11.82 2.50 9.70
N THR A 139 -12.37 3.51 8.99
CA THR A 139 -12.61 4.84 9.59
C THR A 139 -13.65 4.79 10.70
N LEU A 140 -14.72 3.99 10.56
CA LEU A 140 -15.82 3.90 11.52
C LEU A 140 -15.48 2.98 12.71
N ASP A 141 -14.91 1.81 12.43
CA ASP A 141 -14.72 0.76 13.44
C ASP A 141 -13.34 0.85 14.11
N ILE A 142 -12.22 0.94 13.37
CA ILE A 142 -10.88 1.11 13.94
C ILE A 142 -10.71 2.54 14.47
N GLY A 143 -11.13 3.51 13.68
CA GLY A 143 -11.08 4.93 14.03
C GLY A 143 -9.77 5.61 13.58
N ARG A 144 -9.83 6.95 13.55
CA ARG A 144 -8.71 7.83 13.18
C ARG A 144 -7.85 8.15 14.40
N LEU A 145 -6.59 8.42 14.18
CA LEU A 145 -5.70 9.04 15.17
C LEU A 145 -6.27 10.41 15.63
N LYS A 146 -5.93 10.81 16.83
CA LYS A 146 -6.37 12.12 17.37
C LYS A 146 -5.81 13.23 16.50
N GLY A 147 -6.62 14.21 16.15
CA GLY A 147 -6.25 15.33 15.30
C GLY A 147 -6.27 15.03 13.78
N VAL A 148 -6.26 13.77 13.34
CA VAL A 148 -6.34 13.43 11.92
C VAL A 148 -7.71 13.78 11.35
N ARG A 149 -7.72 14.66 10.36
CA ARG A 149 -8.94 15.11 9.66
C ARG A 149 -9.50 14.01 8.77
N ARG A 150 -8.61 13.40 7.97
CA ARG A 150 -8.93 12.35 7.01
C ARG A 150 -7.80 11.34 6.92
N PRO A 151 -8.05 10.02 6.88
CA PRO A 151 -7.03 9.06 6.50
C PRO A 151 -6.67 9.23 5.02
N ALA A 152 -5.44 8.91 4.64
CA ALA A 152 -4.98 8.93 3.26
C ALA A 152 -4.65 7.52 2.77
N LEU A 153 -4.92 7.22 1.50
CA LEU A 153 -4.47 6.00 0.83
C LEU A 153 -3.07 6.26 0.24
N ALA A 154 -2.07 5.59 0.75
CA ALA A 154 -0.69 5.74 0.33
C ALA A 154 -0.15 4.48 -0.33
N TYR A 155 0.73 4.65 -1.31
CA TYR A 155 1.41 3.57 -2.00
C TYR A 155 2.88 3.92 -2.22
N ALA A 156 3.79 2.98 -2.01
CA ALA A 156 5.20 3.16 -2.30
C ALA A 156 5.47 2.82 -3.77
N VAL A 157 5.57 3.85 -4.61
CA VAL A 157 5.86 3.72 -6.05
C VAL A 157 7.34 3.37 -6.21
N PRO A 158 7.67 2.26 -6.89
CA PRO A 158 9.06 1.90 -7.12
C PRO A 158 9.70 2.87 -8.13
N GLY A 159 10.82 3.47 -7.76
CA GLY A 159 11.60 4.35 -8.62
C GLY A 159 12.74 3.64 -9.36
N LEU A 160 13.37 4.33 -10.31
CA LEU A 160 14.49 3.81 -11.13
C LEU A 160 15.77 3.56 -10.31
N SER A 161 15.99 4.30 -9.24
CA SER A 161 17.23 4.32 -8.42
C SER A 161 17.18 3.42 -7.19
N GLN A 162 16.38 2.37 -7.18
CA GLN A 162 16.12 1.53 -6.00
C GLN A 162 15.47 2.29 -4.80
N HIS A 163 15.11 3.54 -4.99
CA HIS A 163 14.26 4.29 -4.08
C HIS A 163 12.80 4.05 -4.42
N SER A 164 11.96 3.96 -3.38
CA SER A 164 10.51 4.02 -3.56
C SER A 164 10.02 5.38 -3.10
N CYS A 165 9.18 6.02 -3.91
CA CYS A 165 8.52 7.27 -3.56
C CYS A 165 7.15 6.97 -2.94
N VAL A 166 6.85 7.52 -1.76
CA VAL A 166 5.52 7.40 -1.15
C VAL A 166 4.57 8.36 -1.83
N PHE A 167 3.60 7.84 -2.54
CA PHE A 167 2.58 8.65 -3.20
C PHE A 167 1.25 8.56 -2.45
N LEU A 168 0.69 9.69 -2.06
CA LEU A 168 -0.58 9.84 -1.36
C LEU A 168 -1.24 11.20 -1.66
N ASP A 169 -2.57 11.39 -1.66
CA ASP A 169 -3.64 10.43 -1.48
C ASP A 169 -4.03 9.79 -2.83
N LEU A 170 -4.37 8.52 -2.84
CA LEU A 170 -4.66 7.76 -4.07
C LEU A 170 -6.16 7.45 -4.24
N GLY A 171 -7.03 8.24 -3.63
CA GLY A 171 -8.48 8.12 -3.84
C GLY A 171 -9.32 7.92 -2.59
N ALA A 172 -8.75 8.10 -1.39
CA ALA A 172 -9.52 8.08 -0.16
C ALA A 172 -10.36 9.37 0.01
N ASN A 173 -9.86 10.52 -0.50
CA ASN A 173 -10.50 11.83 -0.37
C ASN A 173 -10.46 12.56 -1.71
N ALA A 174 -11.61 12.65 -2.40
CA ALA A 174 -11.68 13.31 -3.70
C ALA A 174 -11.20 14.77 -3.63
N ASP A 175 -11.62 15.49 -2.58
CA ASP A 175 -11.17 16.86 -2.31
C ASP A 175 -10.38 16.90 -1.00
N ALA A 176 -9.22 17.55 -1.00
CA ALA A 176 -8.42 17.76 0.18
C ALA A 176 -8.21 19.26 0.44
N ARG A 177 -8.53 19.71 1.65
CA ARG A 177 -8.23 21.08 2.09
C ARG A 177 -6.72 21.23 2.32
N PRO A 178 -6.15 22.46 2.22
CA PRO A 178 -4.72 22.70 2.42
C PRO A 178 -4.16 22.09 3.73
N GLN A 179 -4.90 22.20 4.85
CA GLN A 179 -4.52 21.61 6.13
C GLN A 179 -4.56 20.07 6.13
N THR A 180 -5.34 19.46 5.24
CA THR A 180 -5.37 18.01 5.07
C THR A 180 -4.16 17.55 4.26
N LEU A 181 -3.77 18.30 3.22
CA LEU A 181 -2.55 18.05 2.46
C LEU A 181 -1.29 18.19 3.33
N LEU A 182 -1.27 19.17 4.24
CA LEU A 182 -0.22 19.30 5.27
C LEU A 182 -0.14 18.03 6.14
N GLN A 183 -1.27 17.54 6.65
CA GLN A 183 -1.28 16.29 7.43
C GLN A 183 -0.83 15.08 6.59
N PHE A 184 -1.19 15.02 5.31
CA PHE A 184 -0.73 13.97 4.40
C PHE A 184 0.79 13.99 4.25
N ALA A 185 1.40 15.17 4.16
CA ALA A 185 2.84 15.33 4.10
C ALA A 185 3.54 14.70 5.33
N HIS A 186 3.09 15.02 6.53
CA HIS A 186 3.62 14.43 7.76
C HIS A 186 3.39 12.92 7.84
N MET A 187 2.19 12.44 7.50
CA MET A 187 1.91 11.00 7.47
C MET A 187 2.77 10.26 6.45
N GLY A 188 3.00 10.84 5.27
CA GLY A 188 3.88 10.29 4.24
C GLY A 188 5.34 10.23 4.70
N ARG A 189 5.82 11.28 5.38
CA ARG A 189 7.18 11.31 5.97
C ARG A 189 7.35 10.22 7.04
N ALA A 190 6.41 10.11 7.96
CA ALA A 190 6.44 9.08 8.99
C ALA A 190 6.46 7.67 8.38
N TYR A 191 5.70 7.44 7.30
CA TYR A 191 5.73 6.18 6.57
C TYR A 191 7.09 5.94 5.90
N ALA A 192 7.64 6.93 5.19
CA ALA A 192 8.93 6.80 4.54
C ALA A 192 10.06 6.52 5.56
N GLN A 193 10.03 7.17 6.72
CA GLN A 193 10.99 6.90 7.81
C GLN A 193 10.83 5.49 8.39
N ALA A 194 9.62 5.10 8.78
CA ALA A 194 9.36 3.84 9.45
C ALA A 194 9.53 2.63 8.53
N ILE A 195 9.06 2.72 7.29
CA ILE A 195 8.94 1.58 6.37
C ILE A 195 10.05 1.57 5.32
N LEU A 196 10.35 2.72 4.71
CA LEU A 196 11.36 2.81 3.66
C LEU A 196 12.77 3.13 4.20
N HIS A 197 12.90 3.43 5.51
CA HIS A 197 14.17 3.76 6.18
C HIS A 197 14.88 5.00 5.64
N VAL A 198 14.11 5.96 5.16
CA VAL A 198 14.64 7.27 4.77
C VAL A 198 14.75 8.14 6.03
N SER A 199 15.95 8.54 6.40
CA SER A 199 16.20 9.26 7.67
C SER A 199 15.56 10.66 7.70
N ASN A 200 15.60 11.38 6.59
CA ASN A 200 15.00 12.71 6.46
C ASN A 200 14.26 12.82 5.11
N PRO A 201 13.02 12.30 5.02
CA PRO A 201 12.31 12.27 3.76
C PRO A 201 11.95 13.66 3.25
N SER A 202 12.25 13.91 1.98
CA SER A 202 11.81 15.07 1.24
C SER A 202 10.36 14.93 0.78
N VAL A 203 9.61 16.02 0.77
CA VAL A 203 8.19 16.05 0.38
C VAL A 203 7.95 17.06 -0.71
N GLY A 204 7.27 16.63 -1.80
CA GLY A 204 6.77 17.49 -2.86
C GLY A 204 5.24 17.48 -2.95
N LEU A 205 4.66 18.59 -3.39
CA LEU A 205 3.25 18.67 -3.77
C LEU A 205 3.10 18.39 -5.26
N LEU A 206 2.26 17.40 -5.62
CA LEU A 206 1.95 17.12 -7.01
C LEU A 206 1.24 18.31 -7.65
N SER A 207 1.81 18.83 -8.73
CA SER A 207 1.29 19.97 -9.45
C SER A 207 1.53 19.84 -10.96
N ASN A 208 1.00 20.77 -11.73
CA ASN A 208 1.16 20.88 -13.19
C ASN A 208 2.43 21.66 -13.60
N GLY A 209 3.29 21.99 -12.65
CA GLY A 209 4.58 22.66 -12.84
C GLY A 209 5.28 22.84 -11.50
N LYS A 210 6.61 23.08 -11.54
CA LYS A 210 7.47 23.15 -10.33
C LYS A 210 7.44 24.51 -9.63
N GLU A 211 6.97 25.55 -10.32
CA GLU A 211 6.93 26.90 -9.77
C GLU A 211 5.88 26.99 -8.63
N SER A 212 6.18 27.76 -7.60
CA SER A 212 5.29 27.97 -6.45
C SER A 212 3.94 28.59 -6.80
N THR A 213 3.82 29.17 -8.00
CA THR A 213 2.58 29.79 -8.52
C THR A 213 1.69 28.82 -9.31
N LYS A 214 2.08 27.56 -9.44
CA LYS A 214 1.34 26.53 -10.17
C LYS A 214 0.48 25.68 -9.24
N GLY A 215 -0.60 25.15 -9.80
CA GLY A 215 -1.52 24.27 -9.10
C GLY A 215 -2.91 24.89 -8.91
N SER A 216 -3.81 24.12 -8.32
CA SER A 216 -5.12 24.58 -7.87
C SER A 216 -5.01 25.49 -6.65
N GLU A 217 -6.09 26.23 -6.33
CA GLU A 217 -6.12 27.06 -5.10
C GLU A 217 -5.75 26.28 -3.84
N ALA A 218 -6.17 25.02 -3.74
CA ALA A 218 -5.83 24.16 -2.61
C ALA A 218 -4.32 23.82 -2.58
N ILE A 219 -3.69 23.61 -3.73
CA ILE A 219 -2.26 23.34 -3.85
C ILE A 219 -1.45 24.58 -3.51
N LEU A 220 -1.85 25.77 -4.01
CA LEU A 220 -1.17 27.04 -3.69
C LEU A 220 -1.20 27.33 -2.19
N ALA A 221 -2.37 27.17 -1.56
CA ALA A 221 -2.51 27.37 -0.12
C ALA A 221 -1.77 26.29 0.70
N ALA A 222 -1.71 25.05 0.22
CA ALA A 222 -0.93 23.99 0.87
C ALA A 222 0.57 24.21 0.72
N HIS A 223 1.03 24.72 -0.43
CA HIS A 223 2.42 25.10 -0.65
C HIS A 223 2.87 26.16 0.36
N GLU A 224 2.04 27.20 0.57
CA GLU A 224 2.32 28.24 1.57
C GLU A 224 2.45 27.62 2.98
N LEU A 225 1.49 26.78 3.41
CA LEU A 225 1.57 26.11 4.71
C LEU A 225 2.84 25.26 4.87
N LEU A 226 3.14 24.44 3.87
CA LEU A 226 4.29 23.53 3.90
C LEU A 226 5.63 24.27 3.84
N SER A 227 5.71 25.45 3.22
CA SER A 227 6.93 26.25 3.16
C SER A 227 7.42 26.70 4.53
N HIS A 228 6.56 26.73 5.53
CA HIS A 228 6.89 27.08 6.92
C HIS A 228 7.30 25.87 7.78
N GLU A 229 7.14 24.64 7.28
CA GLU A 229 7.39 23.41 8.05
C GLU A 229 8.88 22.98 8.08
N GLY A 230 9.72 23.57 7.24
CA GLY A 230 11.16 23.32 7.22
C GLY A 230 11.72 22.84 5.88
N SER A 231 13.02 22.57 5.86
CA SER A 231 13.78 22.26 4.63
C SER A 231 13.45 20.89 3.99
N TRP A 232 12.64 20.09 4.62
CA TRP A 232 12.20 18.83 4.05
C TRP A 232 11.09 18.99 2.98
N PHE A 233 10.41 20.13 2.96
CA PHE A 233 9.49 20.46 1.87
C PHE A 233 10.29 21.04 0.70
N VAL A 234 10.22 20.39 -0.46
CA VAL A 234 10.98 20.75 -1.66
C VAL A 234 10.17 21.52 -2.70
N GLY A 235 8.92 21.88 -2.38
CA GLY A 235 8.04 22.62 -3.28
C GLY A 235 7.14 21.74 -4.12
N ASN A 236 6.67 22.30 -5.26
CA ASN A 236 5.86 21.56 -6.22
C ASN A 236 6.71 20.57 -7.01
N CYS A 237 6.11 19.46 -7.38
CA CYS A 237 6.71 18.44 -8.23
C CYS A 237 5.75 17.96 -9.34
N GLU A 238 6.30 17.48 -10.43
CA GLU A 238 5.57 16.90 -11.54
C GLU A 238 5.52 15.36 -11.42
N PRO A 239 4.63 14.64 -12.14
CA PRO A 239 4.49 13.19 -12.03
C PRO A 239 5.77 12.38 -12.29
N MET A 240 6.76 12.92 -12.99
CA MET A 240 8.02 12.25 -13.26
C MET A 240 8.83 11.98 -11.98
N GLU A 241 8.74 12.85 -10.99
CA GLU A 241 9.45 12.73 -9.71
C GLU A 241 9.07 11.47 -8.93
N LEU A 242 7.87 10.92 -9.15
CA LEU A 242 7.44 9.62 -8.58
C LEU A 242 8.41 8.48 -8.94
N PHE A 243 9.08 8.57 -10.08
CA PHE A 243 9.95 7.51 -10.60
C PHE A 243 11.43 7.83 -10.52
N MET A 244 11.80 9.10 -10.44
CA MET A 244 13.21 9.53 -10.53
C MET A 244 13.97 9.44 -9.20
N GLY A 245 13.26 9.28 -8.06
CA GLY A 245 13.90 9.22 -6.75
C GLY A 245 14.47 10.56 -6.26
N SER A 246 14.01 11.67 -6.84
CA SER A 246 14.38 13.04 -6.44
C SER A 246 13.55 13.54 -5.26
N VAL A 247 12.42 12.92 -5.00
CA VAL A 247 11.49 13.23 -3.89
C VAL A 247 11.06 11.91 -3.24
N ASP A 248 11.07 11.86 -1.91
CA ASP A 248 10.73 10.64 -1.17
C ASP A 248 9.23 10.48 -0.93
N VAL A 249 8.50 11.60 -0.87
CA VAL A 249 7.06 11.64 -0.63
C VAL A 249 6.41 12.64 -1.58
N VAL A 250 5.42 12.21 -2.34
CA VAL A 250 4.59 13.08 -3.20
C VAL A 250 3.17 13.10 -2.68
N VAL A 251 2.67 14.29 -2.41
CA VAL A 251 1.34 14.55 -1.84
C VAL A 251 0.41 15.13 -2.88
N SER A 252 -0.82 14.63 -2.95
CA SER A 252 -1.92 15.18 -3.75
C SER A 252 -3.26 15.01 -3.04
N ASP A 253 -4.33 15.62 -3.55
CA ASP A 253 -5.68 15.19 -3.26
C ASP A 253 -5.96 13.82 -3.91
N GLY A 254 -6.97 13.11 -3.41
CA GLY A 254 -7.23 11.75 -3.87
C GLY A 254 -7.80 11.66 -5.29
N PHE A 255 -8.43 12.72 -5.82
CA PHE A 255 -8.87 12.73 -7.21
C PHE A 255 -7.66 12.80 -8.14
N THR A 256 -6.81 13.79 -7.94
CA THR A 256 -5.58 13.99 -8.73
C THR A 256 -4.66 12.77 -8.63
N GLY A 257 -4.41 12.27 -7.41
CA GLY A 257 -3.56 11.12 -7.18
C GLY A 257 -4.09 9.84 -7.84
N ASN A 258 -5.40 9.57 -7.73
CA ASN A 258 -6.00 8.40 -8.38
C ASN A 258 -5.99 8.51 -9.92
N VAL A 259 -6.27 9.69 -10.48
CA VAL A 259 -6.18 9.92 -11.92
C VAL A 259 -4.75 9.71 -12.42
N ALA A 260 -3.75 10.26 -11.72
CA ALA A 260 -2.34 10.06 -12.06
C ALA A 260 -1.96 8.57 -12.02
N LEU A 261 -2.30 7.85 -10.95
CA LEU A 261 -2.04 6.42 -10.83
C LEU A 261 -2.72 5.61 -11.93
N LYS A 262 -4.00 5.86 -12.19
CA LYS A 262 -4.76 5.18 -13.26
C LYS A 262 -4.21 5.48 -14.66
N THR A 263 -3.72 6.69 -14.88
CA THR A 263 -3.07 7.06 -16.15
C THR A 263 -1.76 6.29 -16.33
N ILE A 264 -0.94 6.19 -15.29
CA ILE A 264 0.29 5.39 -15.30
C ILE A 264 -0.03 3.92 -15.61
N GLU A 265 -0.98 3.31 -14.89
CA GLU A 265 -1.40 1.93 -15.13
C GLU A 265 -1.89 1.71 -16.57
N ALA A 266 -2.72 2.62 -17.08
CA ALA A 266 -3.26 2.55 -18.43
C ALA A 266 -2.16 2.69 -19.50
N THR A 267 -1.23 3.61 -19.30
CA THR A 267 -0.10 3.83 -20.21
C THR A 267 0.79 2.60 -20.29
N VAL A 268 1.13 1.99 -19.17
CA VAL A 268 1.93 0.74 -19.14
C VAL A 268 1.19 -0.39 -19.89
N LYS A 269 -0.09 -0.59 -19.60
CA LYS A 269 -0.92 -1.61 -20.29
C LYS A 269 -0.99 -1.35 -21.80
N TYR A 270 -1.16 -0.09 -22.22
CA TYR A 270 -1.19 0.31 -23.62
C TYR A 270 0.14 0.01 -24.33
N LEU A 271 1.27 0.39 -23.73
CA LEU A 271 2.60 0.14 -24.31
C LEU A 271 2.85 -1.35 -24.49
N ILE A 272 2.53 -2.17 -23.48
CA ILE A 272 2.70 -3.63 -23.55
C ILE A 272 1.84 -4.22 -24.69
N LYS A 273 0.57 -3.79 -24.78
CA LYS A 273 -0.34 -4.26 -25.82
C LYS A 273 0.15 -3.84 -27.22
N SER A 274 0.63 -2.61 -27.36
CA SER A 274 1.19 -2.09 -28.61
C SER A 274 2.44 -2.85 -29.06
N LEU A 275 3.36 -3.14 -28.14
CA LEU A 275 4.54 -3.97 -28.41
C LEU A 275 4.17 -5.38 -28.88
N LYS A 276 3.21 -6.03 -28.19
CA LYS A 276 2.71 -7.35 -28.58
C LYS A 276 2.09 -7.34 -29.98
N ASN A 277 1.27 -6.35 -30.29
CA ASN A 277 0.65 -6.22 -31.60
C ASN A 277 1.71 -6.01 -32.72
N LYS A 278 2.73 -5.17 -32.49
CA LYS A 278 3.83 -4.97 -33.44
C LYS A 278 4.65 -6.25 -33.65
N ALA A 279 4.88 -7.03 -32.59
CA ALA A 279 5.57 -8.32 -32.68
C ALA A 279 4.81 -9.37 -33.51
N GLN A 280 3.49 -9.27 -33.62
CA GLN A 280 2.69 -10.14 -34.48
C GLN A 280 2.83 -9.78 -35.98
N GLN A 281 3.16 -8.53 -36.29
CA GLN A 281 3.23 -8.01 -37.64
C GLN A 281 4.64 -8.14 -38.29
N SER A 282 5.70 -8.40 -37.52
CA SER A 282 7.08 -8.42 -37.98
C SER A 282 7.90 -9.47 -37.26
N PHE A 283 8.58 -10.32 -38.05
CA PHE A 283 9.48 -11.35 -37.51
C PHE A 283 10.65 -10.74 -36.73
N SER A 284 11.25 -9.69 -37.23
CA SER A 284 12.34 -8.99 -36.53
C SER A 284 11.92 -8.39 -35.22
N THR A 285 10.72 -7.79 -35.16
CA THR A 285 10.15 -7.27 -33.92
C THR A 285 9.82 -8.39 -32.94
N LYS A 286 9.31 -9.53 -33.40
CA LYS A 286 9.04 -10.71 -32.56
C LYS A 286 10.32 -11.26 -31.95
N LEU A 287 11.40 -11.36 -32.73
CA LEU A 287 12.72 -11.80 -32.23
C LEU A 287 13.29 -10.80 -31.21
N GLY A 288 13.23 -9.48 -31.50
CA GLY A 288 13.65 -8.43 -30.58
C GLY A 288 12.88 -8.47 -29.28
N LEU A 289 11.55 -8.62 -29.33
CA LEU A 289 10.70 -8.72 -28.12
C LEU A 289 11.02 -9.99 -27.31
N LEU A 290 11.37 -11.10 -27.97
CA LEU A 290 11.79 -12.32 -27.27
C LEU A 290 13.09 -12.10 -26.48
N LEU A 291 14.04 -11.39 -27.06
CA LEU A 291 15.32 -11.07 -26.40
C LEU A 291 15.18 -10.15 -25.21
N ILE A 292 14.32 -9.11 -25.28
CA ILE A 292 14.10 -8.16 -24.18
C ILE A 292 13.05 -8.61 -23.17
N ARG A 293 12.34 -9.72 -23.45
CA ARG A 293 11.22 -10.22 -22.63
C ARG A 293 11.54 -10.35 -21.13
N PRO A 294 12.73 -10.86 -20.71
CA PRO A 294 13.05 -10.97 -19.29
C PRO A 294 13.08 -9.60 -18.59
N GLY A 295 13.78 -8.61 -19.16
CA GLY A 295 13.85 -7.25 -18.60
C GLY A 295 12.50 -6.54 -18.61
N LEU A 296 11.70 -6.70 -19.69
CA LEU A 296 10.36 -6.14 -19.75
C LEU A 296 9.43 -6.75 -18.69
N LYS A 297 9.53 -8.06 -18.44
CA LYS A 297 8.78 -8.75 -17.39
C LYS A 297 9.15 -8.23 -16.00
N GLU A 298 10.42 -7.96 -15.77
CA GLU A 298 10.92 -7.39 -14.51
C GLU A 298 10.36 -5.98 -14.27
N ILE A 299 10.39 -5.10 -15.28
CA ILE A 299 9.82 -3.74 -15.19
C ILE A 299 8.33 -3.80 -14.91
N ILE A 300 7.56 -4.62 -15.64
CA ILE A 300 6.12 -4.79 -15.45
C ILE A 300 5.83 -5.29 -14.03
N HIS A 301 6.58 -6.26 -13.56
CA HIS A 301 6.41 -6.86 -12.25
C HIS A 301 6.69 -5.84 -11.13
N THR A 302 7.73 -5.02 -11.28
CA THR A 302 8.06 -3.94 -10.35
C THR A 302 6.93 -2.90 -10.27
N LEU A 303 6.30 -2.57 -11.41
CA LEU A 303 5.21 -1.59 -11.47
C LEU A 303 3.83 -2.17 -11.12
N SER A 304 3.67 -3.51 -11.04
CA SER A 304 2.36 -4.16 -10.87
C SER A 304 1.75 -4.09 -9.46
N GLY A 305 2.45 -3.54 -8.49
CA GLY A 305 1.97 -3.45 -7.10
C GLY A 305 1.97 -4.77 -6.31
N ASP A 306 2.08 -5.92 -6.96
CA ASP A 306 2.10 -7.24 -6.31
C ASP A 306 3.29 -7.39 -5.35
N GLU A 307 4.41 -6.74 -5.65
CA GLU A 307 5.63 -6.77 -4.82
C GLU A 307 5.52 -5.92 -3.56
N GLN A 308 4.79 -4.82 -3.62
CA GLN A 308 4.65 -3.85 -2.51
C GLN A 308 3.61 -4.30 -1.48
N GLY A 309 2.79 -5.30 -1.82
CA GLY A 309 1.74 -5.78 -0.92
C GLY A 309 0.49 -4.90 -0.84
N GLY A 310 0.31 -3.96 -1.78
CA GLY A 310 -0.85 -3.08 -1.84
C GLY A 310 -0.61 -1.68 -1.25
N ALA A 311 -1.68 -0.92 -1.15
CA ALA A 311 -1.69 0.41 -0.56
C ALA A 311 -2.00 0.36 0.94
N VAL A 312 -1.61 1.38 1.69
CA VAL A 312 -1.87 1.48 3.14
C VAL A 312 -2.75 2.70 3.45
N LEU A 313 -3.69 2.54 4.38
CA LEU A 313 -4.45 3.67 4.92
C LEU A 313 -3.70 4.28 6.11
N LEU A 314 -3.15 5.46 5.91
CA LEU A 314 -2.43 6.23 6.93
C LEU A 314 -3.40 7.10 7.74
N GLY A 315 -3.09 7.34 9.01
CA GLY A 315 -3.90 8.18 9.90
C GLY A 315 -5.01 7.42 10.67
N LEU A 316 -5.01 6.09 10.63
CA LEU A 316 -5.87 5.21 11.44
C LEU A 316 -5.15 4.74 12.70
N LYS A 317 -5.91 4.26 13.70
CA LYS A 317 -5.38 3.74 14.98
C LYS A 317 -4.70 2.38 14.85
N ALA A 318 -4.79 1.71 13.68
CA ALA A 318 -4.08 0.47 13.36
C ALA A 318 -3.73 0.45 11.87
N PRO A 319 -2.66 -0.26 11.45
CA PRO A 319 -2.33 -0.41 10.05
C PRO A 319 -3.42 -1.17 9.30
N VAL A 320 -3.86 -0.60 8.18
CA VAL A 320 -4.84 -1.21 7.27
C VAL A 320 -4.26 -1.19 5.87
N PHE A 321 -4.06 -2.37 5.31
CA PHE A 321 -3.54 -2.54 3.96
C PHE A 321 -4.63 -2.98 3.00
N VAL A 322 -4.60 -2.41 1.80
CA VAL A 322 -5.60 -2.61 0.76
C VAL A 322 -4.92 -3.21 -0.46
N GLY A 323 -5.23 -4.47 -0.76
CA GLY A 323 -4.79 -5.13 -1.99
C GLY A 323 -5.62 -4.72 -3.20
N HIS A 324 -5.15 -5.05 -4.40
CA HIS A 324 -5.92 -4.91 -5.63
C HIS A 324 -6.92 -6.06 -5.77
N GLY A 325 -8.10 -5.83 -6.39
CA GLY A 325 -9.10 -6.88 -6.58
C GLY A 325 -8.57 -8.14 -7.30
N SER A 326 -7.63 -7.98 -8.23
CA SER A 326 -6.97 -9.08 -8.94
C SER A 326 -5.70 -9.62 -8.23
N SER A 327 -5.55 -9.41 -6.92
CA SER A 327 -4.37 -9.83 -6.15
C SER A 327 -4.09 -11.32 -6.30
N SER A 328 -2.85 -11.65 -6.63
CA SER A 328 -2.33 -13.01 -6.62
C SER A 328 -2.02 -13.49 -5.19
N ALA A 329 -1.80 -14.77 -4.98
CA ALA A 329 -1.35 -15.31 -3.69
C ALA A 329 -0.06 -14.62 -3.21
N LYS A 330 0.84 -14.25 -4.12
CA LYS A 330 2.07 -13.50 -3.81
C LYS A 330 1.75 -12.09 -3.32
N ALA A 331 0.81 -11.39 -3.94
CA ALA A 331 0.37 -10.05 -3.51
C ALA A 331 -0.26 -10.09 -2.11
N VAL A 332 -1.11 -11.09 -1.84
CA VAL A 332 -1.69 -11.30 -0.49
C VAL A 332 -0.61 -11.59 0.55
N MET A 333 0.35 -12.47 0.23
CA MET A 333 1.51 -12.73 1.09
C MET A 333 2.24 -11.42 1.43
N ASN A 334 2.60 -10.65 0.40
CA ASN A 334 3.35 -9.40 0.58
C ASN A 334 2.54 -8.36 1.37
N GLY A 335 1.22 -8.23 1.13
CA GLY A 335 0.34 -7.33 1.88
C GLY A 335 0.20 -7.70 3.35
N THR A 336 0.06 -8.99 3.63
CA THR A 336 0.03 -9.51 5.01
C THR A 336 1.36 -9.23 5.74
N LEU A 337 2.50 -9.47 5.08
CA LEU A 337 3.83 -9.20 5.62
C LEU A 337 4.10 -7.70 5.77
N ALA A 338 3.63 -6.86 4.83
CA ALA A 338 3.74 -5.41 4.93
C ALA A 338 2.94 -4.88 6.13
N CYS A 339 1.74 -5.40 6.37
CA CYS A 339 0.95 -5.09 7.55
C CYS A 339 1.69 -5.48 8.85
N ALA A 340 2.24 -6.70 8.93
CA ALA A 340 3.03 -7.15 10.06
C ALA A 340 4.29 -6.28 10.27
N SER A 341 4.97 -5.89 9.19
CA SER A 341 6.10 -4.98 9.24
C SER A 341 5.72 -3.60 9.80
N ALA A 342 4.60 -3.04 9.36
CA ALA A 342 4.10 -1.76 9.85
C ALA A 342 3.79 -1.80 11.36
N ILE A 343 3.27 -2.91 11.88
CA ILE A 343 3.04 -3.13 13.31
C ILE A 343 4.38 -3.16 14.05
N ARG A 344 5.34 -4.00 13.62
CA ARG A 344 6.66 -4.14 14.28
C ARG A 344 7.45 -2.84 14.32
N ARG A 345 7.26 -1.99 13.32
CA ARG A 345 7.94 -0.69 13.19
C ARG A 345 7.17 0.45 13.84
N SER A 346 6.09 0.14 14.55
CA SER A 346 5.28 1.13 15.27
C SER A 346 4.85 2.31 14.38
N LEU A 347 4.47 2.01 13.11
CA LEU A 347 4.10 3.04 12.13
C LEU A 347 3.05 4.01 12.66
N VAL A 348 2.01 3.48 13.32
CA VAL A 348 0.91 4.28 13.87
C VAL A 348 1.39 5.25 14.94
N GLN A 349 2.26 4.77 15.84
CA GLN A 349 2.86 5.60 16.89
C GLN A 349 3.71 6.71 16.26
N LYS A 350 4.54 6.38 15.27
CA LYS A 350 5.37 7.37 14.58
C LYS A 350 4.56 8.45 13.88
N ILE A 351 3.47 8.08 13.20
CA ILE A 351 2.54 9.04 12.61
C ILE A 351 1.92 9.95 13.70
N ASN A 352 1.54 9.37 14.84
CA ASN A 352 0.95 10.15 15.93
C ASN A 352 1.95 11.16 16.51
N GLU A 353 3.20 10.75 16.74
CA GLU A 353 4.29 11.61 17.21
C GLU A 353 4.56 12.78 16.26
N ASP A 354 4.63 12.52 14.93
CA ASP A 354 4.83 13.57 13.93
C ASP A 354 3.65 14.55 13.83
N LEU A 355 2.42 14.06 14.01
CA LEU A 355 1.21 14.90 13.97
C LEU A 355 0.97 15.70 15.26
N GLU A 356 1.43 15.22 16.42
CA GLU A 356 1.36 15.97 17.68
C GLU A 356 2.18 17.27 17.63
N GLN A 357 3.18 17.35 16.77
CA GLN A 357 3.96 18.57 16.54
C GLN A 357 3.18 19.64 15.76
N LEU A 358 2.06 19.28 15.11
CA LEU A 358 1.17 20.19 14.37
C LEU A 358 0.02 20.75 15.23
N LEU A 359 -0.23 20.20 16.42
CA LEU A 359 -1.32 20.58 17.33
C LEU A 359 -0.84 21.55 18.40
#